data_3287fdcf8389762a2479286e475633c0
#
_entry.id   3287fdcf8389762a2479286e475633c0
#
_cell.length_a   1.000
_cell.length_b   1.000
_cell.length_c   1.000
_cell.angle_alpha   90.00
_cell.angle_beta   90.00
_cell.angle_gamma   90.00
#
_symmetry.space_group_name_H-M   'P 1'
#
loop_
_entity.id
_entity.type
_entity.pdbx_description
1 polymer ?
#
loop_
_entity_poly.entity_id
_entity_poly.type
_entity_poly.pdbx_seq_one_letter_code
_entity_poly.pdbx_strand_id
1 'polypeptide(L)'
;SRQDTQNRLIVNSNKIKESYGAVKVIKAHGFQVMQFKDYESAESAKSSIEKLGVACDRDDFAYTQAIRKAPSTKDLWASQITQSDVTMNYLATTGKTYNDVTVAVMDTGINDAHKSFDGRLIECNKNFSSSGSMNSSSDDSGHGTSVAGVIALNTLDNVKIKPYKTFDKEGKCTNSQIVATLNYILNEKKLPDIINMSFSVQSISSSVTRDSLTRNLISKGVTIITSAGNNAVNAKYYYPANIGEVITVSSSNKKNEKADFSNYGKCVD
;
A
#
# COMPACT_ATOMS: atom_id res chain seq x y z
N SER A 1 7.94 -1.95 19.34
CA SER A 1 6.79 -1.48 20.15
C SER A 1 6.31 -0.13 19.61
N ARG A 2 5.12 0.33 20.03
CA ARG A 2 4.58 1.66 19.64
C ARG A 2 5.51 2.80 20.06
N GLN A 3 6.33 2.59 21.10
CA GLN A 3 7.35 3.53 21.54
C GLN A 3 8.53 3.64 20.57
N ASP A 4 8.85 2.60 19.79
CA ASP A 4 10.02 2.60 18.90
C ASP A 4 9.85 3.47 17.67
N THR A 5 8.60 3.80 17.27
CA THR A 5 8.33 4.67 16.12
C THR A 5 8.03 6.12 16.53
N GLN A 6 7.56 6.36 17.75
CA GLN A 6 7.24 7.71 18.22
C GLN A 6 8.45 8.66 18.27
N ASN A 7 9.66 8.12 18.36
CA ASN A 7 10.91 8.86 18.33
C ASN A 7 11.65 8.77 17.00
N ARG A 8 10.93 8.45 15.89
CA ARG A 8 11.46 8.45 14.54
C ARG A 8 10.77 9.49 13.68
N LEU A 9 11.56 10.16 12.84
CA LEU A 9 11.10 11.15 11.87
C LEU A 9 11.48 10.75 10.46
N ILE A 10 10.61 11.02 9.51
CA ILE A 10 10.90 10.98 8.07
C ILE A 10 11.10 12.44 7.63
N VAL A 11 12.31 12.76 7.20
CA VAL A 11 12.68 14.10 6.75
C VAL A 11 12.76 14.12 5.24
N ASN A 12 11.90 14.89 4.59
CA ASN A 12 11.78 14.94 3.14
C ASN A 12 12.90 15.78 2.50
N SER A 13 14.14 15.45 2.83
CA SER A 13 15.33 16.04 2.22
C SER A 13 16.59 15.28 2.60
N ASN A 14 17.46 14.99 1.63
CA ASN A 14 18.82 14.52 1.88
C ASN A 14 19.83 15.66 2.07
N LYS A 15 19.38 16.92 1.95
CA LYS A 15 20.25 18.10 2.07
C LYS A 15 20.51 18.50 3.53
N ILE A 16 19.69 18.01 4.46
CA ILE A 16 19.91 18.20 5.89
C ILE A 16 21.14 17.41 6.30
N LYS A 17 22.21 18.12 6.71
CA LYS A 17 23.50 17.54 7.12
C LYS A 17 23.60 17.35 8.63
N GLU A 18 22.89 18.18 9.38
CA GLU A 18 22.88 18.12 10.83
C GLU A 18 21.99 16.97 11.32
N SER A 19 22.43 16.30 12.38
CA SER A 19 21.69 15.18 12.97
C SER A 19 20.57 15.61 13.91
N TYR A 20 20.57 16.85 14.38
CA TYR A 20 19.62 17.38 15.36
C TYR A 20 19.49 16.51 16.61
N GLY A 21 20.58 15.83 16.99
CA GLY A 21 20.60 14.90 18.13
C GLY A 21 20.07 13.49 17.82
N ALA A 22 19.86 13.15 16.56
CA ALA A 22 19.49 11.79 16.16
C ALA A 22 20.60 10.80 16.51
N VAL A 23 20.21 9.67 17.12
CA VAL A 23 21.13 8.57 17.45
C VAL A 23 21.41 7.68 16.25
N LYS A 24 20.55 7.72 15.23
CA LYS A 24 20.72 7.00 13.96
C LYS A 24 20.07 7.78 12.83
N VAL A 25 20.75 7.85 11.67
CA VAL A 25 20.22 8.45 10.44
C VAL A 25 20.36 7.45 9.32
N ILE A 26 19.27 7.14 8.64
CA ILE A 26 19.22 6.28 7.46
C ILE A 26 18.84 7.17 6.28
N LYS A 27 19.73 7.26 5.28
CA LYS A 27 19.50 8.04 4.06
C LYS A 27 18.90 7.14 2.99
N ALA A 28 17.87 7.63 2.33
CA ALA A 28 17.24 7.02 1.16
C ALA A 28 17.16 8.05 0.03
N HIS A 29 16.68 7.64 -1.14
CA HIS A 29 16.57 8.56 -2.27
C HIS A 29 15.51 9.64 -2.00
N GLY A 30 15.94 10.88 -1.84
CA GLY A 30 15.06 12.04 -1.63
C GLY A 30 14.62 12.29 -0.18
N PHE A 31 14.86 11.39 0.75
CA PHE A 31 14.50 11.55 2.16
C PHE A 31 15.50 10.86 3.11
N GLN A 32 15.36 11.13 4.39
CA GLN A 32 16.11 10.41 5.42
C GLN A 32 15.20 10.08 6.61
N VAL A 33 15.49 8.95 7.29
CA VAL A 33 14.82 8.56 8.53
C VAL A 33 15.78 8.82 9.66
N MET A 34 15.36 9.66 10.62
CA MET A 34 16.12 10.02 11.81
C MET A 34 15.49 9.37 13.03
N GLN A 35 16.26 8.61 13.80
CA GLN A 35 15.84 8.04 15.07
C GLN A 35 16.44 8.84 16.23
N PHE A 36 15.63 9.15 17.23
CA PHE A 36 16.02 9.89 18.42
C PHE A 36 15.95 9.01 19.65
N LYS A 37 16.56 9.47 20.73
CA LYS A 37 16.56 8.78 22.02
C LYS A 37 15.13 8.67 22.59
N ASP A 38 14.35 9.74 22.46
CA ASP A 38 13.01 9.85 23.03
C ASP A 38 12.12 10.73 22.15
N TYR A 39 10.84 10.79 22.52
CA TYR A 39 9.83 11.56 21.82
C TYR A 39 10.12 13.07 21.83
N GLU A 40 10.56 13.61 22.96
CA GLU A 40 10.82 15.05 23.15
C GLU A 40 11.97 15.52 22.25
N SER A 41 13.04 14.75 22.18
CA SER A 41 14.16 14.99 21.26
C SER A 41 13.70 14.99 19.80
N ALA A 42 12.80 14.07 19.41
CA ALA A 42 12.24 14.01 18.07
C ALA A 42 11.33 15.23 17.77
N GLU A 43 10.51 15.69 18.73
CA GLU A 43 9.67 16.88 18.55
C GLU A 43 10.49 18.17 18.42
N SER A 44 11.51 18.31 19.23
CA SER A 44 12.44 19.45 19.14
C SER A 44 13.15 19.49 17.77
N ALA A 45 13.63 18.33 17.31
CA ALA A 45 14.24 18.19 16.00
C ALA A 45 13.24 18.50 14.86
N LYS A 46 12.01 17.97 14.94
CA LYS A 46 10.94 18.24 13.99
C LYS A 46 10.68 19.73 13.84
N SER A 47 10.46 20.43 14.96
CA SER A 47 10.24 21.87 14.97
C SER A 47 11.40 22.66 14.34
N SER A 48 12.64 22.23 14.58
CA SER A 48 13.84 22.87 14.03
C SER A 48 13.97 22.66 12.53
N ILE A 49 13.69 21.45 12.04
CA ILE A 49 13.75 21.09 10.62
C ILE A 49 12.64 21.78 9.83
N GLU A 50 11.43 21.83 10.37
CA GLU A 50 10.28 22.50 9.74
C GLU A 50 10.48 24.01 9.58
N LYS A 51 11.19 24.66 10.51
CA LYS A 51 11.60 26.07 10.39
C LYS A 51 12.51 26.34 9.20
N LEU A 52 13.18 25.33 8.68
CA LEU A 52 13.97 25.42 7.46
C LEU A 52 13.15 25.20 6.17
N GLY A 53 11.83 25.07 6.28
CA GLY A 53 10.94 24.78 5.15
C GLY A 53 11.01 23.34 4.65
N VAL A 54 11.53 22.42 5.45
CA VAL A 54 11.62 21.00 5.10
C VAL A 54 10.52 20.23 5.80
N ALA A 55 9.74 19.48 5.01
CA ALA A 55 8.67 18.63 5.57
C ALA A 55 9.26 17.49 6.39
N CYS A 56 8.65 17.27 7.56
CA CYS A 56 9.10 16.30 8.54
C CYS A 56 7.90 15.55 9.12
N ASP A 57 7.83 14.24 8.87
CA ASP A 57 6.71 13.38 9.27
C ASP A 57 7.09 12.42 10.40
N ARG A 58 6.10 11.95 11.15
CA ARG A 58 6.28 10.82 12.08
C ARG A 58 6.32 9.50 11.33
N ASP A 59 7.12 8.56 11.84
CA ASP A 59 7.24 7.21 11.30
C ASP A 59 6.25 6.25 12.00
N ASP A 60 4.96 6.45 11.77
CA ASP A 60 3.90 5.65 12.36
C ASP A 60 3.73 4.27 11.71
N PHE A 61 3.00 3.36 12.39
CA PHE A 61 2.69 2.03 11.88
C PHE A 61 1.46 2.03 10.95
N ALA A 62 1.53 1.20 9.91
CA ALA A 62 0.42 0.78 9.07
C ALA A 62 0.13 -0.70 9.24
N TYR A 63 -1.09 -1.10 8.92
CA TYR A 63 -1.53 -2.49 9.02
C TYR A 63 -2.29 -2.89 7.77
N THR A 64 -2.07 -4.15 7.30
CA THR A 64 -2.93 -4.77 6.30
C THR A 64 -4.33 -4.98 6.87
N GLN A 65 -5.32 -4.97 5.99
CA GLN A 65 -6.70 -5.25 6.40
C GLN A 65 -6.88 -6.77 6.55
N ALA A 66 -7.23 -7.24 7.75
CA ALA A 66 -7.32 -8.66 8.05
C ALA A 66 -8.34 -9.37 7.15
N ILE A 67 -7.90 -10.40 6.43
CA ILE A 67 -8.78 -11.36 5.77
C ILE A 67 -9.27 -12.34 6.84
N ARG A 68 -10.53 -12.23 7.22
CA ARG A 68 -11.10 -13.08 8.29
C ARG A 68 -11.30 -14.53 7.89
N LYS A 69 -11.39 -14.85 6.60
CA LYS A 69 -11.42 -16.21 6.04
C LYS A 69 -11.24 -16.15 4.52
N ALA A 70 -10.36 -16.97 3.98
CA ALA A 70 -10.29 -17.16 2.53
C ALA A 70 -11.64 -17.70 2.01
N PRO A 71 -12.24 -17.12 0.95
CA PRO A 71 -13.44 -17.65 0.35
C PRO A 71 -13.18 -19.07 -0.16
N SER A 72 -14.11 -19.99 0.07
CA SER A 72 -14.06 -21.29 -0.60
C SER A 72 -14.34 -21.09 -2.08
N THR A 73 -13.81 -21.97 -2.93
CA THR A 73 -14.05 -21.94 -4.40
C THR A 73 -15.53 -22.03 -4.82
N LYS A 74 -16.43 -22.32 -3.85
CA LYS A 74 -17.89 -22.32 -4.04
C LYS A 74 -18.55 -20.95 -3.77
N ASP A 75 -17.82 -19.96 -3.26
CA ASP A 75 -18.37 -18.66 -2.88
C ASP A 75 -17.94 -17.53 -3.85
N LEU A 76 -18.18 -17.72 -5.15
CA LEU A 76 -17.97 -16.69 -6.18
C LEU A 76 -19.02 -15.56 -6.17
N TRP A 77 -19.77 -15.40 -5.08
CA TRP A 77 -20.83 -14.40 -5.00
C TRP A 77 -20.36 -12.98 -5.29
N ALA A 78 -19.12 -12.65 -4.91
CA ALA A 78 -18.54 -11.33 -5.16
C ALA A 78 -18.37 -11.08 -6.66
N SER A 79 -17.85 -12.05 -7.42
CA SER A 79 -17.72 -11.95 -8.87
C SER A 79 -19.10 -11.85 -9.55
N GLN A 80 -20.13 -12.53 -9.01
CA GLN A 80 -21.50 -12.44 -9.52
C GLN A 80 -22.12 -11.07 -9.26
N ILE A 81 -21.97 -10.50 -8.06
CA ILE A 81 -22.51 -9.16 -7.74
C ILE A 81 -21.81 -8.08 -8.57
N THR A 82 -20.50 -8.15 -8.73
CA THR A 82 -19.71 -7.20 -9.52
C THR A 82 -19.81 -7.47 -11.03
N GLN A 83 -20.42 -8.60 -11.43
CA GLN A 83 -20.48 -9.08 -12.83
C GLN A 83 -19.08 -9.22 -13.48
N SER A 84 -18.03 -9.41 -12.68
CA SER A 84 -16.69 -9.56 -13.22
C SER A 84 -16.53 -10.84 -14.03
N ASP A 85 -17.20 -11.91 -13.64
CA ASP A 85 -17.28 -13.18 -14.38
C ASP A 85 -17.93 -13.00 -15.77
N VAL A 86 -19.05 -12.26 -15.84
CA VAL A 86 -19.73 -11.93 -17.12
C VAL A 86 -18.82 -11.08 -18.00
N THR A 87 -18.20 -10.06 -17.42
CA THR A 87 -17.29 -9.16 -18.14
C THR A 87 -16.09 -9.91 -18.71
N MET A 88 -15.45 -10.77 -17.91
CA MET A 88 -14.32 -11.57 -18.37
C MET A 88 -14.69 -12.54 -19.49
N ASN A 89 -15.81 -13.23 -19.36
CA ASN A 89 -16.32 -14.11 -20.40
C ASN A 89 -16.60 -13.33 -21.70
N TYR A 90 -17.23 -12.17 -21.62
CA TYR A 90 -17.46 -11.31 -22.77
C TYR A 90 -16.14 -10.90 -23.44
N LEU A 91 -15.19 -10.38 -22.67
CA LEU A 91 -13.89 -9.94 -23.20
C LEU A 91 -13.11 -11.10 -23.86
N ALA A 92 -13.15 -12.29 -23.27
CA ALA A 92 -12.51 -13.48 -23.83
C ALA A 92 -13.12 -13.91 -25.18
N THR A 93 -14.42 -13.66 -25.40
CA THR A 93 -15.12 -14.02 -26.64
C THR A 93 -15.00 -12.99 -27.75
N THR A 94 -14.49 -11.78 -27.49
CA THR A 94 -14.39 -10.71 -28.49
C THR A 94 -13.37 -10.98 -29.59
N GLY A 95 -12.46 -11.92 -29.40
CA GLY A 95 -11.31 -12.18 -30.29
C GLY A 95 -10.29 -11.03 -30.37
N LYS A 96 -10.42 -10.03 -29.50
CA LYS A 96 -9.49 -8.89 -29.45
C LYS A 96 -8.26 -9.23 -28.61
N THR A 97 -7.12 -8.73 -29.04
CA THR A 97 -5.89 -8.72 -28.24
C THR A 97 -5.86 -7.44 -27.40
N TYR A 98 -5.59 -7.57 -26.13
CA TYR A 98 -5.48 -6.46 -25.18
C TYR A 98 -4.02 -6.25 -24.79
N ASN A 99 -3.62 -4.99 -24.62
CA ASN A 99 -2.29 -4.67 -24.07
C ASN A 99 -2.14 -5.17 -22.64
N ASP A 100 -0.92 -5.48 -22.24
CA ASP A 100 -0.62 -5.82 -20.85
C ASP A 100 -0.89 -4.63 -19.94
N VAL A 101 -1.56 -4.90 -18.82
CA VAL A 101 -1.79 -3.96 -17.72
C VAL A 101 -1.04 -4.47 -16.50
N THR A 102 -0.20 -3.63 -15.91
CA THR A 102 0.58 -3.99 -14.72
C THR A 102 -0.10 -3.47 -13.46
N VAL A 103 -0.48 -4.38 -12.57
CA VAL A 103 -0.98 -4.07 -11.23
C VAL A 103 0.11 -4.31 -10.20
N ALA A 104 0.60 -3.24 -9.59
CA ALA A 104 1.47 -3.31 -8.42
C ALA A 104 0.64 -3.66 -7.17
N VAL A 105 1.05 -4.65 -6.41
CA VAL A 105 0.42 -5.04 -5.14
C VAL A 105 1.38 -4.69 -4.00
N MET A 106 1.09 -3.60 -3.28
CA MET A 106 1.83 -3.19 -2.08
C MET A 106 1.22 -3.89 -0.86
N ASP A 107 1.83 -5.02 -0.46
CA ASP A 107 1.26 -5.89 0.56
C ASP A 107 2.35 -6.70 1.29
N THR A 108 2.01 -7.88 1.84
CA THR A 108 2.93 -8.77 2.56
C THR A 108 3.81 -9.62 1.64
N GLY A 109 3.74 -9.43 0.33
CA GLY A 109 4.40 -10.24 -0.69
C GLY A 109 3.41 -11.15 -1.43
N ILE A 110 3.90 -12.03 -2.29
CA ILE A 110 3.09 -13.02 -3.02
C ILE A 110 3.81 -14.37 -3.00
N ASN A 111 3.06 -15.45 -2.80
CA ASN A 111 3.53 -16.81 -3.03
C ASN A 111 3.51 -17.09 -4.54
N ASP A 112 4.66 -17.01 -5.16
CA ASP A 112 4.86 -17.16 -6.61
C ASP A 112 4.59 -18.59 -7.12
N ALA A 113 4.66 -19.60 -6.25
CA ALA A 113 4.34 -20.99 -6.58
C ALA A 113 2.82 -21.28 -6.66
N HIS A 114 1.96 -20.29 -6.37
CA HIS A 114 0.52 -20.49 -6.42
C HIS A 114 0.00 -20.46 -7.86
N LYS A 115 -0.69 -21.51 -8.28
CA LYS A 115 -1.17 -21.75 -9.67
C LYS A 115 -1.99 -20.61 -10.28
N SER A 116 -2.67 -19.80 -9.47
CA SER A 116 -3.44 -18.65 -9.97
C SER A 116 -2.58 -17.56 -10.61
N PHE A 117 -1.27 -17.65 -10.48
CA PHE A 117 -0.34 -16.64 -10.98
C PHE A 117 0.51 -17.13 -12.16
N ASP A 118 0.25 -18.33 -12.69
CA ASP A 118 1.03 -18.88 -13.80
C ASP A 118 1.07 -17.91 -14.99
N GLY A 119 2.28 -17.47 -15.36
CA GLY A 119 2.52 -16.51 -16.45
C GLY A 119 2.06 -15.07 -16.20
N ARG A 120 1.61 -14.74 -14.99
CA ARG A 120 1.06 -13.40 -14.65
C ARG A 120 1.94 -12.58 -13.72
N LEU A 121 2.91 -13.19 -13.01
CA LEU A 121 3.79 -12.45 -12.13
C LEU A 121 4.92 -11.77 -12.90
N ILE A 122 5.13 -10.49 -12.58
CA ILE A 122 6.33 -9.76 -12.94
C ILE A 122 7.28 -9.82 -11.74
N GLU A 123 8.47 -10.31 -11.98
CA GLU A 123 9.48 -10.43 -10.94
C GLU A 123 9.80 -9.06 -10.31
N CYS A 124 9.69 -8.99 -9.00
CA CYS A 124 10.11 -7.85 -8.21
C CYS A 124 10.73 -8.33 -6.90
N ASN A 125 11.99 -8.69 -6.95
CA ASN A 125 12.75 -9.19 -5.80
C ASN A 125 13.11 -8.05 -4.85
N LYS A 126 12.10 -7.35 -4.32
CA LYS A 126 12.27 -6.24 -3.38
C LYS A 126 11.38 -6.38 -2.16
N ASN A 127 12.01 -6.27 -1.01
CA ASN A 127 11.38 -6.32 0.28
C ASN A 127 11.70 -5.02 1.04
N PHE A 128 10.67 -4.27 1.38
CA PHE A 128 10.73 -3.03 2.16
C PHE A 128 10.30 -3.28 3.61
N SER A 129 9.80 -4.49 3.90
CA SER A 129 9.32 -4.86 5.24
C SER A 129 10.47 -5.16 6.22
N SER A 130 10.11 -5.43 7.47
CA SER A 130 11.04 -5.85 8.53
C SER A 130 11.24 -7.37 8.60
N SER A 131 10.55 -8.16 7.76
CA SER A 131 10.64 -9.63 7.75
C SER A 131 11.12 -10.18 6.41
N GLY A 132 11.80 -11.32 6.46
CA GLY A 132 12.30 -12.03 5.28
C GLY A 132 13.58 -11.43 4.69
N SER A 133 13.99 -11.95 3.54
CA SER A 133 15.18 -11.48 2.82
C SER A 133 14.88 -10.18 2.06
N MET A 134 15.80 -9.22 2.07
CA MET A 134 15.66 -7.94 1.35
C MET A 134 15.50 -8.10 -0.17
N ASN A 135 15.92 -9.22 -0.73
CA ASN A 135 15.83 -9.52 -2.16
C ASN A 135 14.75 -10.57 -2.47
N SER A 136 13.67 -10.58 -1.69
CA SER A 136 12.55 -11.52 -1.90
C SER A 136 11.23 -10.83 -1.61
N SER A 137 10.31 -10.92 -2.54
CA SER A 137 8.91 -10.50 -2.37
C SER A 137 7.99 -11.64 -1.96
N SER A 138 8.55 -12.76 -1.48
CA SER A 138 7.77 -13.91 -1.02
C SER A 138 6.88 -13.56 0.17
N ASP A 139 5.66 -14.09 0.15
CA ASP A 139 4.65 -13.85 1.19
C ASP A 139 4.85 -14.81 2.37
N ASP A 140 5.00 -14.26 3.56
CA ASP A 140 5.14 -14.97 4.82
C ASP A 140 3.92 -14.75 5.76
N SER A 141 2.87 -14.08 5.25
CA SER A 141 1.60 -13.79 5.94
C SER A 141 0.39 -14.47 5.27
N GLY A 142 0.34 -14.48 3.93
CA GLY A 142 -0.77 -14.95 3.12
C GLY A 142 -1.76 -13.85 2.70
N HIS A 143 -1.67 -12.64 3.27
CA HIS A 143 -2.57 -11.55 2.92
C HIS A 143 -2.35 -11.08 1.48
N GLY A 144 -1.12 -10.74 1.10
CA GLY A 144 -0.81 -10.26 -0.25
C GLY A 144 -1.09 -11.30 -1.33
N THR A 145 -0.85 -12.58 -1.05
CA THR A 145 -1.21 -13.69 -1.95
C THR A 145 -2.72 -13.75 -2.18
N SER A 146 -3.51 -13.58 -1.12
CA SER A 146 -4.98 -13.56 -1.22
C SER A 146 -5.49 -12.37 -2.01
N VAL A 147 -4.94 -11.17 -1.78
CA VAL A 147 -5.27 -9.94 -2.53
C VAL A 147 -4.95 -10.11 -4.00
N ALA A 148 -3.73 -10.56 -4.33
CA ALA A 148 -3.31 -10.82 -5.70
C ALA A 148 -4.17 -11.91 -6.37
N GLY A 149 -4.57 -12.94 -5.61
CA GLY A 149 -5.47 -14.00 -6.06
C GLY A 149 -6.84 -13.47 -6.50
N VAL A 150 -7.41 -12.52 -5.75
CA VAL A 150 -8.68 -11.87 -6.14
C VAL A 150 -8.50 -11.09 -7.46
N ILE A 151 -7.39 -10.37 -7.63
CA ILE A 151 -7.08 -9.69 -8.88
C ILE A 151 -6.97 -10.71 -10.03
N ALA A 152 -6.21 -11.79 -9.83
CA ALA A 152 -6.02 -12.83 -10.84
C ALA A 152 -7.32 -13.50 -11.25
N LEU A 153 -8.20 -13.80 -10.30
CA LEU A 153 -9.49 -14.47 -10.56
C LEU A 153 -10.50 -13.60 -11.31
N ASN A 154 -10.36 -12.27 -11.24
CA ASN A 154 -11.34 -11.34 -11.81
C ASN A 154 -10.78 -10.51 -12.96
N THR A 155 -9.67 -10.94 -13.55
CA THR A 155 -9.03 -10.26 -14.69
C THR A 155 -8.46 -11.26 -15.71
N LEU A 156 -8.32 -10.83 -16.96
CA LEU A 156 -7.71 -11.62 -18.03
C LEU A 156 -6.19 -11.77 -17.84
N ASP A 157 -5.56 -12.70 -18.56
CA ASP A 157 -4.14 -13.04 -18.44
C ASP A 157 -3.17 -11.93 -18.89
N ASN A 158 -3.66 -10.94 -19.63
CA ASN A 158 -2.91 -9.72 -19.96
C ASN A 158 -2.73 -8.78 -18.75
N VAL A 159 -3.46 -8.99 -17.65
CA VAL A 159 -3.23 -8.27 -16.41
C VAL A 159 -2.10 -8.94 -15.64
N LYS A 160 -0.95 -8.27 -15.58
CA LYS A 160 0.26 -8.73 -14.91
C LYS A 160 0.33 -8.15 -13.49
N ILE A 161 0.81 -8.94 -12.55
CA ILE A 161 0.85 -8.61 -11.13
C ILE A 161 2.31 -8.46 -10.70
N LYS A 162 2.65 -7.34 -10.08
CA LYS A 162 4.00 -7.04 -9.59
C LYS A 162 3.98 -6.85 -8.07
N PRO A 163 4.56 -7.77 -7.29
CA PRO A 163 4.55 -7.70 -5.84
C PRO A 163 5.57 -6.69 -5.31
N TYR A 164 5.17 -5.89 -4.32
CA TYR A 164 6.05 -5.06 -3.50
C TYR A 164 5.82 -5.42 -2.05
N LYS A 165 6.71 -6.23 -1.47
CA LYS A 165 6.60 -6.62 -0.07
C LYS A 165 6.92 -5.42 0.81
N THR A 166 5.87 -4.80 1.34
CA THR A 166 5.92 -3.60 2.18
C THR A 166 5.64 -3.94 3.64
N PHE A 167 4.84 -4.97 3.86
CA PHE A 167 4.38 -5.42 5.17
C PHE A 167 5.07 -6.72 5.59
N ASP A 168 5.29 -6.87 6.90
CA ASP A 168 5.87 -8.06 7.50
C ASP A 168 4.84 -9.20 7.65
N LYS A 169 5.27 -10.31 8.23
CA LYS A 169 4.43 -11.50 8.43
C LYS A 169 3.24 -11.27 9.37
N GLU A 170 3.28 -10.26 10.23
CA GLU A 170 2.17 -9.82 11.07
C GLU A 170 1.26 -8.80 10.37
N GLY A 171 1.51 -8.48 9.12
CA GLY A 171 0.78 -7.46 8.37
C GLY A 171 1.01 -6.04 8.86
N LYS A 172 2.22 -5.76 9.36
CA LYS A 172 2.63 -4.44 9.87
C LYS A 172 3.73 -3.84 9.03
N CYS A 173 3.71 -2.53 8.90
CA CYS A 173 4.86 -1.76 8.42
C CYS A 173 4.89 -0.38 9.07
N THR A 174 6.00 0.32 8.89
CA THR A 174 6.13 1.73 9.30
C THR A 174 5.82 2.66 8.13
N ASN A 175 5.51 3.91 8.43
CA ASN A 175 5.30 4.93 7.40
C ASN A 175 6.53 5.10 6.49
N SER A 176 7.74 4.99 7.03
CA SER A 176 8.98 5.04 6.24
C SER A 176 9.11 3.88 5.24
N GLN A 177 8.57 2.70 5.54
CA GLN A 177 8.54 1.58 4.61
C GLN A 177 7.55 1.82 3.47
N ILE A 178 6.39 2.42 3.75
CA ILE A 178 5.45 2.88 2.71
C ILE A 178 6.13 3.92 1.81
N VAL A 179 6.73 4.94 2.42
CA VAL A 179 7.47 6.00 1.69
C VAL A 179 8.59 5.40 0.83
N ALA A 180 9.35 4.45 1.36
CA ALA A 180 10.41 3.77 0.62
C ALA A 180 9.87 2.99 -0.58
N THR A 181 8.75 2.27 -0.42
CA THR A 181 8.10 1.52 -1.49
C THR A 181 7.58 2.46 -2.58
N LEU A 182 6.81 3.49 -2.21
CA LEU A 182 6.27 4.48 -3.17
C LEU A 182 7.39 5.19 -3.94
N ASN A 183 8.44 5.59 -3.24
CA ASN A 183 9.59 6.24 -3.85
C ASN A 183 10.36 5.30 -4.78
N TYR A 184 10.48 4.02 -4.43
CA TYR A 184 11.07 3.01 -5.31
C TYR A 184 10.25 2.87 -6.59
N ILE A 185 8.92 2.69 -6.50
CA ILE A 185 8.02 2.60 -7.65
C ILE A 185 8.14 3.85 -8.53
N LEU A 186 8.12 5.04 -7.94
CA LEU A 186 8.20 6.31 -8.66
C LEU A 186 9.47 6.46 -9.50
N ASN A 187 10.56 5.79 -9.11
CA ASN A 187 11.84 5.81 -9.80
C ASN A 187 12.08 4.60 -10.73
N GLU A 188 11.10 3.74 -10.94
CA GLU A 188 11.20 2.65 -11.90
C GLU A 188 11.19 3.19 -13.35
N LYS A 189 11.86 2.47 -14.25
CA LYS A 189 11.90 2.82 -15.68
C LYS A 189 10.51 2.78 -16.33
N LYS A 190 9.67 1.86 -15.89
CA LYS A 190 8.27 1.72 -16.31
C LYS A 190 7.40 1.68 -15.07
N LEU A 191 6.54 2.66 -14.92
CA LEU A 191 5.57 2.70 -13.83
C LEU A 191 4.50 1.61 -14.03
N PRO A 192 3.92 1.05 -12.96
CA PRO A 192 2.72 0.24 -13.08
C PRO A 192 1.54 1.10 -13.53
N ASP A 193 0.56 0.50 -14.18
CA ASP A 193 -0.67 1.17 -14.57
C ASP A 193 -1.59 1.40 -13.35
N ILE A 194 -1.57 0.43 -12.43
CA ILE A 194 -2.40 0.44 -11.22
C ILE A 194 -1.54 0.09 -10.01
N ILE A 195 -1.81 0.72 -8.87
CA ILE A 195 -1.28 0.30 -7.56
C ILE A 195 -2.45 -0.07 -6.66
N ASN A 196 -2.47 -1.31 -6.17
CA ASN A 196 -3.40 -1.79 -5.16
C ASN A 196 -2.79 -1.65 -3.76
N MET A 197 -3.50 -0.95 -2.87
CA MET A 197 -3.12 -0.69 -1.48
C MET A 197 -4.21 -1.22 -0.54
N SER A 198 -4.21 -2.55 -0.29
CA SER A 198 -5.18 -3.21 0.60
C SER A 198 -4.79 -3.06 2.07
N PHE A 199 -4.48 -1.83 2.49
CA PHE A 199 -4.11 -1.49 3.86
C PHE A 199 -4.64 -0.11 4.24
N SER A 200 -4.57 0.23 5.51
CA SER A 200 -4.88 1.58 5.98
C SER A 200 -3.97 2.03 7.12
N VAL A 201 -3.69 3.32 7.15
CA VAL A 201 -2.99 3.98 8.25
C VAL A 201 -3.96 4.98 8.87
N GLN A 202 -4.23 4.85 10.16
CA GLN A 202 -5.00 5.88 10.86
C GLN A 202 -4.22 7.18 10.85
N SER A 203 -4.74 8.17 10.11
CA SER A 203 -4.10 9.46 9.94
C SER A 203 -4.47 10.37 11.10
N ILE A 204 -3.72 10.27 12.20
CA ILE A 204 -3.80 11.24 13.30
C ILE A 204 -3.10 12.54 12.88
N SER A 205 -2.14 12.45 11.97
CA SER A 205 -1.49 13.56 11.27
C SER A 205 -1.30 13.20 9.79
N SER A 206 -1.49 14.17 8.88
CA SER A 206 -1.13 13.99 7.48
C SER A 206 0.38 13.77 7.36
N SER A 207 0.80 12.77 6.61
CA SER A 207 2.21 12.62 6.22
C SER A 207 2.42 13.32 4.88
N VAL A 208 3.04 14.50 4.92
CA VAL A 208 3.30 15.29 3.71
C VAL A 208 4.12 14.52 2.69
N THR A 209 5.13 13.78 3.14
CA THR A 209 6.01 13.00 2.27
C THR A 209 5.26 11.88 1.58
N ARG A 210 4.50 11.08 2.32
CA ARG A 210 3.72 9.94 1.81
C ARG A 210 2.64 10.41 0.84
N ASP A 211 1.88 11.42 1.25
CA ASP A 211 0.76 11.98 0.48
C ASP A 211 1.27 12.61 -0.83
N SER A 212 2.42 13.30 -0.80
CA SER A 212 3.06 13.89 -1.98
C SER A 212 3.54 12.81 -2.97
N LEU A 213 4.13 11.70 -2.49
CA LEU A 213 4.55 10.59 -3.36
C LEU A 213 3.36 9.92 -4.03
N THR A 214 2.26 9.73 -3.27
CA THR A 214 1.01 9.18 -3.79
C THR A 214 0.46 10.05 -4.92
N ARG A 215 0.31 11.37 -4.70
CA ARG A 215 -0.15 12.29 -5.73
C ARG A 215 0.81 12.42 -6.92
N ASN A 216 2.11 12.30 -6.68
CA ASN A 216 3.08 12.31 -7.78
C ASN A 216 2.93 11.09 -8.70
N LEU A 217 2.67 9.89 -8.15
CA LEU A 217 2.36 8.71 -8.95
C LEU A 217 1.07 8.91 -9.76
N ILE A 218 0.02 9.44 -9.14
CA ILE A 218 -1.25 9.74 -9.81
C ILE A 218 -1.05 10.76 -10.94
N SER A 219 -0.29 11.83 -10.70
CA SER A 219 0.01 12.85 -11.73
C SER A 219 0.78 12.30 -12.92
N LYS A 220 1.45 11.16 -12.78
CA LYS A 220 2.12 10.42 -13.84
C LYS A 220 1.23 9.38 -14.53
N GLY A 221 -0.05 9.35 -14.22
CA GLY A 221 -1.05 8.47 -14.85
C GLY A 221 -1.25 7.13 -14.15
N VAL A 222 -0.67 6.91 -12.96
CA VAL A 222 -0.90 5.69 -12.19
C VAL A 222 -2.25 5.77 -11.48
N THR A 223 -3.11 4.78 -11.66
CA THR A 223 -4.35 4.64 -10.89
C THR A 223 -4.06 3.99 -9.54
N ILE A 224 -4.49 4.61 -8.45
CA ILE A 224 -4.33 4.03 -7.11
C ILE A 224 -5.69 3.61 -6.56
N ILE A 225 -5.77 2.35 -6.11
CA ILE A 225 -6.97 1.74 -5.55
C ILE A 225 -6.66 1.31 -4.12
N THR A 226 -7.53 1.66 -3.18
CA THR A 226 -7.35 1.33 -1.76
C THR A 226 -8.62 0.81 -1.11
N SER A 227 -8.46 0.16 0.05
CA SER A 227 -9.58 -0.15 0.93
C SER A 227 -9.98 1.06 1.78
N ALA A 228 -11.27 1.21 2.05
CA ALA A 228 -11.77 2.22 2.98
C ALA A 228 -11.33 1.98 4.44
N GLY A 229 -10.98 0.73 4.77
CA GLY A 229 -10.64 0.27 6.12
C GLY A 229 -11.78 -0.49 6.80
N ASN A 230 -11.49 -1.12 7.96
CA ASN A 230 -12.33 -2.12 8.61
C ASN A 230 -12.69 -1.77 10.07
N ASN A 231 -12.87 -0.48 10.37
CA ASN A 231 -13.06 0.01 11.75
C ASN A 231 -14.47 0.56 12.00
N ALA A 232 -15.40 0.47 11.03
CA ALA A 232 -16.76 1.02 11.07
C ALA A 232 -16.81 2.54 11.37
N VAL A 233 -15.82 3.30 10.89
CA VAL A 233 -15.70 4.75 11.07
C VAL A 233 -15.56 5.48 9.73
N ASN A 234 -15.51 6.80 9.76
CA ASN A 234 -15.35 7.59 8.54
C ASN A 234 -13.94 7.42 7.95
N ALA A 235 -13.87 6.98 6.68
CA ALA A 235 -12.63 6.69 5.97
C ALA A 235 -11.73 7.92 5.77
N LYS A 236 -12.25 9.14 5.89
CA LYS A 236 -11.47 10.39 5.84
C LYS A 236 -10.31 10.45 6.84
N TYR A 237 -10.36 9.64 7.90
CA TYR A 237 -9.30 9.56 8.92
C TYR A 237 -8.24 8.52 8.60
N TYR A 238 -8.29 7.91 7.41
CA TYR A 238 -7.38 6.84 7.02
C TYR A 238 -6.70 7.15 5.69
N TYR A 239 -5.38 7.01 5.67
CA TYR A 239 -4.59 6.99 4.43
C TYR A 239 -4.60 5.57 3.86
N PRO A 240 -4.61 5.39 2.53
CA PRO A 240 -4.72 6.39 1.46
C PRO A 240 -6.15 6.82 1.12
N ALA A 241 -7.17 6.29 1.79
CA ALA A 241 -8.59 6.59 1.55
C ALA A 241 -8.98 8.07 1.68
N ASN A 242 -8.19 8.86 2.43
CA ASN A 242 -8.39 10.31 2.60
C ASN A 242 -7.84 11.16 1.46
N ILE A 243 -7.18 10.56 0.46
CA ILE A 243 -6.69 11.26 -0.72
C ILE A 243 -7.76 11.20 -1.80
N GLY A 244 -8.33 12.36 -2.14
CA GLY A 244 -9.51 12.43 -3.02
C GLY A 244 -9.31 11.96 -4.45
N GLU A 245 -8.06 11.80 -4.89
CA GLU A 245 -7.70 11.31 -6.22
C GLU A 245 -7.53 9.77 -6.26
N VAL A 246 -7.63 9.10 -5.12
CA VAL A 246 -7.52 7.65 -4.97
C VAL A 246 -8.91 7.02 -5.05
N ILE A 247 -9.05 5.90 -5.74
CA ILE A 247 -10.29 5.11 -5.74
C ILE A 247 -10.36 4.33 -4.43
N THR A 248 -11.33 4.67 -3.60
CA THR A 248 -11.51 4.10 -2.26
C THR A 248 -12.70 3.15 -2.23
N VAL A 249 -12.44 1.87 -1.95
CA VAL A 249 -13.42 0.80 -2.02
C VAL A 249 -13.84 0.34 -0.62
N SER A 250 -15.15 0.40 -0.33
CA SER A 250 -15.74 -0.15 0.88
C SER A 250 -16.03 -1.66 0.74
N SER A 251 -16.30 -2.33 1.86
CA SER A 251 -16.69 -3.75 1.87
C SER A 251 -18.20 -3.88 1.88
N SER A 252 -18.73 -4.78 1.03
CA SER A 252 -20.13 -5.20 1.02
C SER A 252 -20.28 -6.67 1.46
N ASN A 253 -21.50 -7.07 1.81
CA ASN A 253 -21.88 -8.45 2.10
C ASN A 253 -22.62 -9.11 0.92
N LYS A 254 -23.00 -10.39 1.06
CA LYS A 254 -23.75 -11.14 0.02
C LYS A 254 -25.12 -10.55 -0.32
N LYS A 255 -25.66 -9.67 0.51
CA LYS A 255 -26.94 -8.98 0.27
C LYS A 255 -26.76 -7.62 -0.44
N ASN A 256 -25.53 -7.31 -0.85
CA ASN A 256 -25.15 -6.01 -1.41
C ASN A 256 -25.36 -4.83 -0.44
N GLU A 257 -25.25 -5.10 0.86
CA GLU A 257 -25.28 -4.10 1.92
C GLU A 257 -23.85 -3.81 2.38
N LYS A 258 -23.59 -2.62 2.91
CA LYS A 258 -22.30 -2.31 3.52
C LYS A 258 -22.01 -3.31 4.67
N ALA A 259 -20.82 -3.90 4.66
CA ALA A 259 -20.40 -4.75 5.77
C ALA A 259 -20.27 -3.93 7.06
N ASP A 260 -20.65 -4.52 8.21
CA ASP A 260 -20.72 -3.83 9.50
C ASP A 260 -19.37 -3.21 9.91
N PHE A 261 -18.28 -3.90 9.59
CA PHE A 261 -16.93 -3.44 9.89
C PHE A 261 -16.39 -2.39 8.90
N SER A 262 -17.02 -2.24 7.70
CA SER A 262 -16.48 -1.37 6.67
C SER A 262 -16.51 0.10 7.08
N ASN A 263 -15.41 0.79 6.85
CA ASN A 263 -15.40 2.25 6.90
C ASN A 263 -16.30 2.83 5.81
N TYR A 264 -16.70 4.07 5.98
CA TYR A 264 -17.70 4.77 5.16
C TYR A 264 -17.36 6.26 5.02
N GLY A 265 -18.12 6.98 4.23
CA GLY A 265 -18.03 8.44 4.13
C GLY A 265 -17.84 8.92 2.70
N LYS A 266 -17.70 10.25 2.55
CA LYS A 266 -17.67 10.92 1.24
C LYS A 266 -16.44 10.61 0.37
N CYS A 267 -15.40 10.04 0.94
CA CYS A 267 -14.20 9.62 0.23
C CYS A 267 -14.26 8.15 -0.25
N VAL A 268 -15.39 7.47 -0.06
CA VAL A 268 -15.66 6.15 -0.63
C VAL A 268 -16.39 6.34 -1.95
N ASP A 269 -15.90 5.68 -3.01
CA ASP A 269 -16.41 5.74 -4.38
C ASP A 269 -17.50 4.72 -4.65
#